data_259564d76099912d506fab6b13e69d2c
#
_entry.id   259564d76099912d506fab6b13e69d2c
#
_cell.length_a   1.000
_cell.length_b   1.000
_cell.length_c   1.000
_cell.angle_alpha   90.00
_cell.angle_beta   90.00
_cell.angle_gamma   90.00
#
_symmetry.space_group_name_H-M   'P 1'
#
loop_
_entity.id
_entity.type
_entity.pdbx_description
1 polymer ?
#
loop_
_entity_poly.entity_id
_entity_poly.type
_entity_poly.pdbx_seq_one_letter_code
_entity_poly.pdbx_strand_id
1 'polypeptide(L)'
;AFRDRGVEVLWSHQRAAADLAHGGRHVVLSTGTASGKSMAYQLPILTALKQDPRARALYLSPTKALGHDQLRTVAELTAAVPGLADVAPTSYDGDSPTEVRRFARERSRWIFSNPDMIHLSMVRNHARWAVFLRNLRYLVVDECHYYRGIFGSNVAMVLRRLLRLCARYAPDSGEHCGPTVIFASATTAEPAITASELIGQTVSEVTEDGSPQGARTVALWEPALLAELIGENGAPVRRSAGAEASRVMADLMREGARTLTFVRSRRGAELVALGAKARLADANPDLADQVASYRAGYLAEDRRAIEEGLFNGSLLGVSATNALELGIDIGDLDATIIDGYPGTL
;
A
#
# COMPACT_ATOMS: atom_id res chain seq x y z
N ALA A 1 7.26 -2.01 -22.62
CA ALA A 1 6.59 -1.23 -21.57
C ALA A 1 7.51 -0.96 -20.38
N PHE A 2 8.04 -1.99 -19.67
CA PHE A 2 8.93 -1.76 -18.53
C PHE A 2 10.29 -1.16 -18.95
N ARG A 3 10.88 -1.63 -20.05
CA ARG A 3 12.11 -1.03 -20.60
C ARG A 3 11.92 0.43 -21.01
N ASP A 4 10.79 0.78 -21.57
CA ASP A 4 10.45 2.15 -21.94
C ASP A 4 10.29 3.08 -20.73
N ARG A 5 10.12 2.48 -19.53
CA ARG A 5 10.11 3.16 -18.22
C ARG A 5 11.45 3.10 -17.49
N GLY A 6 12.55 2.75 -18.19
CA GLY A 6 13.89 2.73 -17.64
C GLY A 6 14.27 1.47 -16.85
N VAL A 7 13.43 0.42 -16.89
CA VAL A 7 13.76 -0.85 -16.24
C VAL A 7 14.58 -1.72 -17.19
N GLU A 8 15.88 -1.68 -17.04
CA GLU A 8 16.81 -2.48 -17.85
C GLU A 8 16.90 -3.92 -17.34
N VAL A 9 17.00 -4.10 -16.03
CA VAL A 9 17.19 -5.38 -15.35
C VAL A 9 16.24 -5.46 -14.15
N LEU A 10 15.67 -6.62 -13.92
CA LEU A 10 14.90 -6.91 -12.71
C LEU A 10 15.81 -7.13 -11.53
N TRP A 11 15.46 -6.61 -10.38
CA TRP A 11 16.11 -6.96 -9.12
C TRP A 11 15.86 -8.44 -8.77
N SER A 12 16.76 -9.03 -7.99
CA SER A 12 16.74 -10.46 -7.65
C SER A 12 15.38 -10.91 -7.09
N HIS A 13 14.81 -10.15 -6.15
CA HIS A 13 13.52 -10.45 -5.53
C HIS A 13 12.35 -10.35 -6.51
N GLN A 14 12.37 -9.37 -7.40
CA GLN A 14 11.33 -9.20 -8.43
C GLN A 14 11.30 -10.41 -9.37
N ARG A 15 12.49 -10.83 -9.83
CA ARG A 15 12.64 -11.99 -10.71
C ARG A 15 12.23 -13.27 -9.99
N ALA A 16 12.75 -13.51 -8.78
CA ALA A 16 12.47 -14.72 -8.01
C ALA A 16 10.96 -14.88 -7.75
N ALA A 17 10.27 -13.82 -7.33
CA ALA A 17 8.84 -13.87 -7.08
C ALA A 17 8.02 -14.04 -8.37
N ALA A 18 8.41 -13.36 -9.46
CA ALA A 18 7.76 -13.51 -10.76
C ALA A 18 7.91 -14.93 -11.33
N ASP A 19 9.11 -15.53 -11.24
CA ASP A 19 9.39 -16.89 -11.70
C ASP A 19 8.58 -17.94 -10.90
N LEU A 20 8.50 -17.79 -9.57
CA LEU A 20 7.67 -18.64 -8.71
C LEU A 20 6.20 -18.55 -9.08
N ALA A 21 5.68 -17.34 -9.22
CA ALA A 21 4.29 -17.11 -9.59
C ALA A 21 3.96 -17.62 -11.00
N HIS A 22 4.86 -17.42 -11.96
CA HIS A 22 4.71 -17.93 -13.31
C HIS A 22 4.69 -19.46 -13.37
N GLY A 23 5.47 -20.10 -12.50
CA GLY A 23 5.47 -21.55 -12.29
C GLY A 23 4.27 -22.10 -11.51
N GLY A 24 3.26 -21.26 -11.19
CA GLY A 24 2.03 -21.67 -10.51
C GLY A 24 2.18 -21.82 -8.98
N ARG A 25 3.30 -21.38 -8.39
CA ARG A 25 3.52 -21.45 -6.94
C ARG A 25 2.98 -20.20 -6.26
N HIS A 26 2.22 -20.36 -5.18
CA HIS A 26 1.86 -19.22 -4.32
C HIS A 26 3.12 -18.62 -3.72
N VAL A 27 3.21 -17.30 -3.71
CA VAL A 27 4.41 -16.59 -3.25
C VAL A 27 4.05 -15.37 -2.42
N VAL A 28 4.81 -15.10 -1.38
CA VAL A 28 4.82 -13.82 -0.66
C VAL A 28 6.15 -13.12 -0.88
N LEU A 29 6.07 -11.90 -1.36
CA LEU A 29 7.20 -10.99 -1.48
C LEU A 29 7.18 -10.02 -0.31
N SER A 30 8.14 -10.17 0.62
CA SER A 30 8.26 -9.36 1.83
C SER A 30 9.60 -8.65 1.83
N THR A 31 9.62 -7.47 1.24
CA THR A 31 10.80 -6.61 1.10
C THR A 31 10.46 -5.17 1.51
N GLY A 32 11.46 -4.32 1.62
CA GLY A 32 11.30 -2.92 2.03
C GLY A 32 10.26 -2.16 1.20
N THR A 33 9.77 -1.03 1.71
CA THR A 33 8.96 -0.09 0.94
C THR A 33 9.77 0.47 -0.23
N ALA A 34 9.12 0.85 -1.32
CA ALA A 34 9.75 1.35 -2.55
C ALA A 34 10.73 0.37 -3.24
N SER A 35 10.74 -0.93 -2.87
CA SER A 35 11.56 -1.96 -3.52
C SER A 35 10.95 -2.49 -4.84
N GLY A 36 9.98 -1.80 -5.43
CA GLY A 36 9.38 -2.18 -6.71
C GLY A 36 8.63 -3.52 -6.70
N LYS A 37 8.03 -3.91 -5.58
CA LYS A 37 7.26 -5.17 -5.42
C LYS A 37 6.18 -5.36 -6.48
N SER A 38 5.56 -4.28 -6.95
CA SER A 38 4.49 -4.34 -7.95
C SER A 38 4.91 -5.04 -9.24
N MET A 39 6.15 -4.89 -9.63
CA MET A 39 6.68 -5.51 -10.84
C MET A 39 6.67 -7.04 -10.77
N ALA A 40 6.90 -7.60 -9.58
CA ALA A 40 6.92 -9.05 -9.34
C ALA A 40 5.57 -9.71 -9.65
N TYR A 41 4.45 -9.04 -9.41
CA TYR A 41 3.13 -9.57 -9.78
C TYR A 41 2.64 -9.07 -11.14
N GLN A 42 3.02 -7.87 -11.55
CA GLN A 42 2.61 -7.33 -12.86
C GLN A 42 3.17 -8.16 -14.03
N LEU A 43 4.41 -8.61 -13.95
CA LEU A 43 5.07 -9.38 -15.01
C LEU A 43 4.35 -10.71 -15.32
N PRO A 44 4.12 -11.63 -14.38
CA PRO A 44 3.44 -12.88 -14.68
C PRO A 44 1.98 -12.65 -15.09
N ILE A 45 1.30 -11.66 -14.50
CA ILE A 45 -0.08 -11.34 -14.85
C ILE A 45 -0.18 -10.83 -16.30
N LEU A 46 0.62 -9.82 -16.67
CA LEU A 46 0.60 -9.27 -18.04
C LEU A 46 0.98 -10.34 -19.08
N THR A 47 1.92 -11.22 -18.73
CA THR A 47 2.30 -12.36 -19.58
C THR A 47 1.11 -13.29 -19.82
N ALA A 48 0.41 -13.70 -18.76
CA ALA A 48 -0.76 -14.58 -18.87
C ALA A 48 -1.92 -13.91 -19.63
N LEU A 49 -2.19 -12.62 -19.34
CA LEU A 49 -3.23 -11.86 -20.02
C LEU A 49 -2.95 -11.70 -21.52
N LYS A 50 -1.68 -11.64 -21.91
CA LYS A 50 -1.27 -11.57 -23.32
C LYS A 50 -1.38 -12.92 -24.02
N GLN A 51 -1.05 -14.01 -23.32
CA GLN A 51 -1.04 -15.37 -23.89
C GLN A 51 -2.45 -15.98 -23.98
N ASP A 52 -3.31 -15.73 -23.00
CA ASP A 52 -4.68 -16.25 -22.97
C ASP A 52 -5.70 -15.09 -22.85
N PRO A 53 -6.50 -14.81 -23.90
CA PRO A 53 -7.50 -13.76 -23.88
C PRO A 53 -8.63 -14.01 -22.85
N ARG A 54 -8.78 -15.23 -22.35
CA ARG A 54 -9.74 -15.55 -21.29
C ARG A 54 -9.18 -15.31 -19.91
N ALA A 55 -7.86 -15.29 -19.73
CA ALA A 55 -7.22 -15.10 -18.44
C ALA A 55 -7.73 -13.84 -17.73
N ARG A 56 -7.89 -13.95 -16.42
CA ARG A 56 -8.36 -12.89 -15.51
C ARG A 56 -7.38 -12.75 -14.35
N ALA A 57 -7.30 -11.54 -13.82
CA ALA A 57 -6.54 -11.22 -12.62
C ALA A 57 -7.41 -10.43 -11.64
N LEU A 58 -7.18 -10.63 -10.36
CA LEU A 58 -7.81 -9.89 -9.27
C LEU A 58 -6.72 -9.33 -8.36
N TYR A 59 -6.80 -8.04 -8.08
CA TYR A 59 -5.93 -7.34 -7.14
C TYR A 59 -6.74 -6.89 -5.94
N LEU A 60 -6.27 -7.21 -4.74
CA LEU A 60 -6.88 -6.83 -3.48
C LEU A 60 -5.92 -5.99 -2.65
N SER A 61 -6.39 -4.86 -2.20
CA SER A 61 -5.67 -3.97 -1.27
C SER A 61 -6.53 -3.64 -0.05
N PRO A 62 -5.92 -3.29 1.10
CA PRO A 62 -6.66 -2.89 2.29
C PRO A 62 -7.34 -1.52 2.12
N THR A 63 -6.81 -0.64 1.28
CA THR A 63 -7.33 0.70 1.05
C THR A 63 -7.70 0.93 -0.41
N LYS A 64 -8.74 1.76 -0.64
CA LYS A 64 -9.14 2.14 -2.00
C LYS A 64 -8.07 2.98 -2.69
N ALA A 65 -7.38 3.84 -1.95
CA ALA A 65 -6.32 4.72 -2.48
C ALA A 65 -5.21 3.90 -3.15
N LEU A 66 -4.67 2.90 -2.44
CA LEU A 66 -3.66 1.98 -2.99
C LEU A 66 -4.18 1.24 -4.22
N GLY A 67 -5.43 0.75 -4.16
CA GLY A 67 -6.06 0.08 -5.31
C GLY A 67 -6.16 0.98 -6.53
N HIS A 68 -6.51 2.25 -6.36
CA HIS A 68 -6.63 3.21 -7.45
C HIS A 68 -5.27 3.62 -8.03
N ASP A 69 -4.24 3.76 -7.19
CA ASP A 69 -2.89 4.06 -7.65
C ASP A 69 -2.33 2.91 -8.51
N GLN A 70 -2.44 1.68 -8.03
CA GLN A 70 -2.03 0.51 -8.79
C GLN A 70 -2.85 0.31 -10.08
N LEU A 71 -4.15 0.62 -10.03
CA LEU A 71 -5.01 0.61 -11.22
C LEU A 71 -4.50 1.59 -12.29
N ARG A 72 -4.15 2.83 -11.91
CA ARG A 72 -3.62 3.84 -12.84
C ARG A 72 -2.35 3.35 -13.50
N THR A 73 -1.39 2.84 -12.74
CA THR A 73 -0.14 2.28 -13.25
C THR A 73 -0.37 1.14 -14.24
N VAL A 74 -1.28 0.22 -13.91
CA VAL A 74 -1.59 -0.93 -14.78
C VAL A 74 -2.37 -0.51 -16.03
N ALA A 75 -3.26 0.48 -15.94
CA ALA A 75 -3.97 1.03 -17.08
C ALA A 75 -3.00 1.63 -18.12
N GLU A 76 -2.03 2.39 -17.66
CA GLU A 76 -0.97 2.92 -18.53
C GLU A 76 -0.11 1.81 -19.15
N LEU A 77 0.27 0.78 -18.38
CA LEU A 77 1.04 -0.35 -18.89
C LEU A 77 0.26 -1.13 -19.95
N THR A 78 -1.02 -1.40 -19.73
CA THR A 78 -1.85 -2.15 -20.68
C THR A 78 -2.16 -1.35 -21.93
N ALA A 79 -2.30 -0.03 -21.84
CA ALA A 79 -2.46 0.85 -22.99
C ALA A 79 -1.19 0.92 -23.87
N ALA A 80 -0.02 0.87 -23.25
CA ALA A 80 1.27 0.96 -23.92
C ALA A 80 1.70 -0.36 -24.61
N VAL A 81 1.11 -1.51 -24.26
CA VAL A 81 1.52 -2.82 -24.79
C VAL A 81 0.56 -3.30 -25.86
N PRO A 82 1.00 -3.50 -27.13
CA PRO A 82 0.16 -4.06 -28.16
C PRO A 82 -0.43 -5.42 -27.76
N GLY A 83 -1.75 -5.56 -27.92
CA GLY A 83 -2.48 -6.78 -27.58
C GLY A 83 -2.92 -6.88 -26.11
N LEU A 84 -2.80 -5.81 -25.30
CA LEU A 84 -3.32 -5.72 -23.93
C LEU A 84 -4.37 -4.62 -23.74
N ALA A 85 -4.76 -3.90 -24.78
CA ALA A 85 -5.78 -2.85 -24.71
C ALA A 85 -7.16 -3.38 -24.26
N ASP A 86 -7.46 -4.65 -24.53
CA ASP A 86 -8.69 -5.33 -24.13
C ASP A 86 -8.69 -5.81 -22.67
N VAL A 87 -7.59 -5.67 -21.94
CA VAL A 87 -7.52 -5.99 -20.50
C VAL A 87 -8.46 -5.11 -19.71
N ALA A 88 -8.57 -3.83 -20.09
CA ALA A 88 -9.48 -2.86 -19.50
C ALA A 88 -9.49 -2.91 -17.94
N PRO A 89 -8.35 -2.61 -17.27
CA PRO A 89 -8.26 -2.64 -15.83
C PRO A 89 -9.34 -1.75 -15.21
N THR A 90 -10.02 -2.24 -14.16
CA THR A 90 -11.20 -1.56 -13.63
C THR A 90 -11.28 -1.68 -12.12
N SER A 91 -11.64 -0.61 -11.41
CA SER A 91 -11.96 -0.66 -9.98
C SER A 91 -13.33 -1.29 -9.76
N TYR A 92 -13.41 -2.09 -8.69
CA TYR A 92 -14.66 -2.70 -8.23
C TYR A 92 -14.76 -2.59 -6.72
N ASP A 93 -15.31 -1.48 -6.26
CA ASP A 93 -15.40 -1.12 -4.84
C ASP A 93 -16.76 -0.48 -4.50
N GLY A 94 -16.90 -0.02 -3.24
CA GLY A 94 -18.12 0.59 -2.74
C GLY A 94 -18.50 1.91 -3.43
N ASP A 95 -17.53 2.62 -4.00
CA ASP A 95 -17.74 3.92 -4.66
C ASP A 95 -17.94 3.78 -6.18
N SER A 96 -17.68 2.59 -6.74
CA SER A 96 -17.84 2.35 -8.17
C SER A 96 -19.32 2.45 -8.58
N PRO A 97 -19.67 3.25 -9.62
CA PRO A 97 -21.02 3.32 -10.18
C PRO A 97 -21.52 1.95 -10.68
N THR A 98 -22.83 1.79 -10.74
CA THR A 98 -23.46 0.52 -11.18
C THR A 98 -22.99 0.07 -12.57
N GLU A 99 -22.81 1.01 -13.48
CA GLU A 99 -22.34 0.74 -14.84
C GLU A 99 -20.89 0.24 -14.85
N VAL A 100 -20.02 0.87 -14.04
CA VAL A 100 -18.63 0.44 -13.88
C VAL A 100 -18.57 -0.96 -13.27
N ARG A 101 -19.42 -1.25 -12.27
CA ARG A 101 -19.53 -2.58 -11.67
C ARG A 101 -19.99 -3.64 -12.67
N ARG A 102 -20.92 -3.29 -13.55
CA ARG A 102 -21.36 -4.17 -14.63
C ARG A 102 -20.23 -4.42 -15.62
N PHE A 103 -19.55 -3.36 -16.07
CA PHE A 103 -18.41 -3.44 -16.95
C PHE A 103 -17.27 -4.30 -16.37
N ALA A 104 -16.93 -4.07 -15.10
CA ALA A 104 -15.91 -4.87 -14.39
C ALA A 104 -16.22 -6.36 -14.46
N ARG A 105 -17.46 -6.75 -14.18
CA ARG A 105 -17.88 -8.15 -14.19
C ARG A 105 -17.86 -8.77 -15.59
N GLU A 106 -18.30 -8.03 -16.61
CA GLU A 106 -18.55 -8.56 -17.95
C GLU A 106 -17.35 -8.44 -18.89
N ARG A 107 -16.53 -7.40 -18.72
CA ARG A 107 -15.50 -7.02 -19.69
C ARG A 107 -14.09 -6.98 -19.11
N SER A 108 -13.92 -6.46 -17.88
CA SER A 108 -12.59 -6.29 -17.31
C SER A 108 -11.87 -7.63 -17.15
N ARG A 109 -10.59 -7.63 -17.51
CA ARG A 109 -9.72 -8.80 -17.35
C ARG A 109 -8.78 -8.67 -16.16
N TRP A 110 -8.66 -7.46 -15.57
CA TRP A 110 -7.94 -7.22 -14.33
C TRP A 110 -8.75 -6.29 -13.43
N ILE A 111 -9.26 -6.84 -12.35
CA ILE A 111 -10.11 -6.11 -11.40
C ILE A 111 -9.30 -5.72 -10.17
N PHE A 112 -9.48 -4.47 -9.72
CA PHE A 112 -8.92 -3.90 -8.50
C PHE A 112 -10.03 -3.72 -7.49
N SER A 113 -9.87 -4.31 -6.29
CA SER A 113 -10.93 -4.36 -5.27
C SER A 113 -10.35 -4.44 -3.85
N ASN A 114 -11.21 -4.71 -2.89
CA ASN A 114 -10.85 -4.98 -1.51
C ASN A 114 -11.59 -6.22 -0.97
N PRO A 115 -11.14 -6.83 0.13
CA PRO A 115 -11.73 -8.04 0.68
C PRO A 115 -13.23 -7.92 1.00
N ASP A 116 -13.67 -6.76 1.52
CA ASP A 116 -15.08 -6.53 1.86
C ASP A 116 -15.98 -6.58 0.63
N MET A 117 -15.56 -5.93 -0.45
CA MET A 117 -16.32 -5.94 -1.69
C MET A 117 -16.37 -7.33 -2.33
N ILE A 118 -15.27 -8.09 -2.24
CA ILE A 118 -15.25 -9.48 -2.69
C ILE A 118 -16.24 -10.33 -1.88
N HIS A 119 -16.25 -10.16 -0.56
CA HIS A 119 -17.18 -10.86 0.31
C HIS A 119 -18.64 -10.54 -0.01
N LEU A 120 -18.98 -9.26 -0.04
CA LEU A 120 -20.36 -8.79 -0.16
C LEU A 120 -20.95 -9.00 -1.57
N SER A 121 -20.10 -9.00 -2.59
CA SER A 121 -20.55 -9.07 -3.98
C SER A 121 -20.14 -10.36 -4.69
N MET A 122 -18.83 -10.59 -4.89
CA MET A 122 -18.33 -11.68 -5.73
C MET A 122 -18.64 -13.06 -5.12
N VAL A 123 -18.29 -13.24 -3.84
CA VAL A 123 -18.50 -14.52 -3.14
C VAL A 123 -20.00 -14.78 -2.91
N ARG A 124 -20.75 -13.77 -2.50
CA ARG A 124 -22.19 -13.89 -2.25
C ARG A 124 -22.98 -14.20 -3.52
N ASN A 125 -22.62 -13.59 -4.64
CA ASN A 125 -23.33 -13.73 -5.91
C ASN A 125 -22.46 -14.47 -6.95
N HIS A 126 -21.70 -15.47 -6.51
CA HIS A 126 -20.68 -16.15 -7.29
C HIS A 126 -21.16 -16.70 -8.65
N ALA A 127 -22.43 -17.09 -8.77
CA ALA A 127 -23.00 -17.56 -10.02
C ALA A 127 -22.93 -16.50 -11.14
N ARG A 128 -23.09 -15.21 -10.80
CA ARG A 128 -22.95 -14.10 -11.74
C ARG A 128 -21.49 -13.81 -12.12
N TRP A 129 -20.55 -14.35 -11.33
CA TRP A 129 -19.11 -14.22 -11.50
C TRP A 129 -18.45 -15.50 -12.05
N ALA A 130 -19.25 -16.52 -12.38
CA ALA A 130 -18.74 -17.83 -12.76
C ALA A 130 -17.70 -17.78 -13.86
N VAL A 131 -17.90 -16.96 -14.91
CA VAL A 131 -16.95 -16.80 -16.01
C VAL A 131 -15.64 -16.16 -15.55
N PHE A 132 -15.70 -15.15 -14.69
CA PHE A 132 -14.52 -14.50 -14.12
C PHE A 132 -13.74 -15.48 -13.22
N LEU A 133 -14.43 -16.15 -12.30
CA LEU A 133 -13.86 -17.09 -11.35
C LEU A 133 -13.22 -18.31 -12.05
N ARG A 134 -13.86 -18.80 -13.10
CA ARG A 134 -13.32 -19.90 -13.92
C ARG A 134 -12.00 -19.57 -14.58
N ASN A 135 -11.84 -18.32 -15.00
CA ASN A 135 -10.68 -17.86 -15.76
C ASN A 135 -9.67 -17.08 -14.89
N LEU A 136 -9.88 -16.99 -13.58
CA LEU A 136 -8.97 -16.30 -12.67
C LEU A 136 -7.64 -17.06 -12.60
N ARG A 137 -6.57 -16.45 -13.09
CA ARG A 137 -5.21 -17.01 -13.11
C ARG A 137 -4.36 -16.51 -11.98
N TYR A 138 -4.55 -15.26 -11.58
CA TYR A 138 -3.77 -14.63 -10.53
C TYR A 138 -4.66 -13.86 -9.56
N LEU A 139 -4.35 -14.02 -8.29
CA LEU A 139 -4.90 -13.23 -7.19
C LEU A 139 -3.75 -12.53 -6.49
N VAL A 140 -3.72 -11.20 -6.54
CA VAL A 140 -2.78 -10.39 -5.76
C VAL A 140 -3.44 -9.96 -4.47
N VAL A 141 -2.73 -10.13 -3.36
CA VAL A 141 -3.12 -9.64 -2.03
C VAL A 141 -2.02 -8.71 -1.55
N ASP A 142 -2.23 -7.43 -1.78
CA ASP A 142 -1.23 -6.41 -1.49
C ASP A 142 -1.34 -5.93 -0.03
N GLU A 143 -0.21 -5.46 0.52
CA GLU A 143 -0.07 -5.05 1.92
C GLU A 143 -0.63 -6.09 2.89
N CYS A 144 -0.33 -7.36 2.66
CA CYS A 144 -0.95 -8.47 3.39
C CYS A 144 -0.61 -8.45 4.89
N HIS A 145 0.45 -7.77 5.31
CA HIS A 145 0.78 -7.54 6.72
C HIS A 145 -0.29 -6.72 7.47
N TYR A 146 -1.16 -6.03 6.75
CA TYR A 146 -2.30 -5.30 7.32
C TYR A 146 -3.40 -6.25 7.82
N TYR A 147 -3.50 -7.46 7.27
CA TYR A 147 -4.53 -8.43 7.61
C TYR A 147 -4.14 -9.23 8.86
N ARG A 148 -4.29 -8.60 10.04
CA ARG A 148 -3.95 -9.18 11.35
C ARG A 148 -5.15 -9.26 12.28
N GLY A 149 -5.05 -10.09 13.32
CA GLY A 149 -6.07 -10.23 14.36
C GLY A 149 -7.43 -10.64 13.79
N ILE A 150 -8.49 -10.11 14.35
CA ILE A 150 -9.89 -10.43 13.95
C ILE A 150 -10.16 -10.07 12.49
N PHE A 151 -9.64 -8.92 12.04
CA PHE A 151 -9.80 -8.49 10.65
C PHE A 151 -9.10 -9.48 9.69
N GLY A 152 -7.86 -9.85 10.00
CA GLY A 152 -7.11 -10.84 9.22
C GLY A 152 -7.80 -12.20 9.15
N SER A 153 -8.37 -12.66 10.27
CA SER A 153 -9.14 -13.92 10.30
C SER A 153 -10.36 -13.86 9.38
N ASN A 154 -11.08 -12.73 9.35
CA ASN A 154 -12.21 -12.54 8.44
C ASN A 154 -11.77 -12.53 6.98
N VAL A 155 -10.68 -11.83 6.66
CA VAL A 155 -10.10 -11.81 5.30
C VAL A 155 -9.66 -13.20 4.88
N ALA A 156 -9.02 -13.98 5.76
CA ALA A 156 -8.64 -15.37 5.48
C ALA A 156 -9.84 -16.22 5.07
N MET A 157 -10.98 -16.10 5.76
CA MET A 157 -12.18 -16.82 5.41
C MET A 157 -12.76 -16.39 4.05
N VAL A 158 -12.67 -15.11 3.70
CA VAL A 158 -13.07 -14.61 2.38
C VAL A 158 -12.18 -15.18 1.28
N LEU A 159 -10.86 -15.12 1.46
CA LEU A 159 -9.87 -15.64 0.49
C LEU A 159 -10.05 -17.14 0.26
N ARG A 160 -10.15 -17.93 1.34
CA ARG A 160 -10.37 -19.40 1.24
C ARG A 160 -11.68 -19.75 0.55
N ARG A 161 -12.75 -18.97 0.77
CA ARG A 161 -14.03 -19.15 0.06
C ARG A 161 -13.91 -18.79 -1.41
N LEU A 162 -13.19 -17.70 -1.75
CA LEU A 162 -12.92 -17.32 -3.12
C LEU A 162 -12.17 -18.42 -3.87
N LEU A 163 -11.08 -18.95 -3.28
CA LEU A 163 -10.30 -20.04 -3.87
C LEU A 163 -11.14 -21.31 -4.10
N ARG A 164 -11.99 -21.69 -3.14
CA ARG A 164 -12.91 -22.83 -3.32
C ARG A 164 -13.92 -22.59 -4.46
N LEU A 165 -14.38 -21.36 -4.65
CA LEU A 165 -15.27 -21.03 -5.76
C LEU A 165 -14.52 -21.09 -7.09
N CYS A 166 -13.27 -20.63 -7.15
CA CYS A 166 -12.45 -20.79 -8.35
C CYS A 166 -12.25 -22.26 -8.70
N ALA A 167 -11.91 -23.10 -7.74
CA ALA A 167 -11.81 -24.55 -7.94
C ALA A 167 -13.12 -25.18 -8.39
N ARG A 168 -14.26 -24.76 -7.80
CA ARG A 168 -15.60 -25.25 -8.20
C ARG A 168 -15.95 -24.94 -9.67
N TYR A 169 -15.49 -23.79 -10.17
CA TYR A 169 -15.76 -23.37 -11.55
C TYR A 169 -14.66 -23.75 -12.52
N ALA A 170 -13.54 -24.28 -12.03
CA ALA A 170 -12.45 -24.76 -12.89
C ALA A 170 -12.94 -25.84 -13.87
N PRO A 171 -12.39 -25.90 -15.08
CA PRO A 171 -12.70 -26.98 -16.01
C PRO A 171 -12.17 -28.31 -15.49
N ASP A 172 -12.89 -29.41 -15.78
CA ASP A 172 -12.52 -30.78 -15.38
C ASP A 172 -11.21 -31.29 -16.01
N SER A 173 -10.61 -30.53 -16.92
CA SER A 173 -9.36 -30.86 -17.63
C SER A 173 -8.08 -30.89 -16.79
N GLY A 174 -8.17 -30.63 -15.48
CA GLY A 174 -7.07 -30.82 -14.55
C GLY A 174 -5.90 -29.84 -14.63
N GLU A 175 -5.85 -28.98 -15.64
CA GLU A 175 -4.69 -28.10 -15.85
C GLU A 175 -4.61 -26.91 -14.86
N HIS A 176 -5.72 -26.47 -14.27
CA HIS A 176 -5.70 -25.34 -13.31
C HIS A 176 -6.81 -25.45 -12.27
N CYS A 177 -6.47 -25.82 -11.05
CA CYS A 177 -7.40 -25.92 -9.92
C CYS A 177 -7.68 -24.59 -9.18
N GLY A 178 -7.29 -23.44 -9.74
CA GLY A 178 -7.50 -22.12 -9.14
C GLY A 178 -6.36 -21.13 -9.44
N PRO A 179 -6.45 -19.90 -8.98
CA PRO A 179 -5.44 -18.88 -9.24
C PRO A 179 -4.16 -19.09 -8.44
N THR A 180 -3.04 -18.71 -9.00
CA THR A 180 -1.81 -18.47 -8.23
C THR A 180 -1.99 -17.22 -7.39
N VAL A 181 -1.72 -17.31 -6.09
CA VAL A 181 -1.81 -16.17 -5.16
C VAL A 181 -0.43 -15.56 -4.97
N ILE A 182 -0.36 -14.25 -5.17
CA ILE A 182 0.85 -13.44 -4.97
C ILE A 182 0.55 -12.44 -3.87
N PHE A 183 1.27 -12.55 -2.77
CA PHE A 183 1.20 -11.60 -1.67
C PHE A 183 2.34 -10.60 -1.78
N ALA A 184 2.04 -9.34 -1.53
CA ALA A 184 3.05 -8.31 -1.32
C ALA A 184 2.92 -7.76 0.11
N SER A 185 4.06 -7.53 0.74
CA SER A 185 4.14 -7.11 2.14
C SER A 185 5.33 -6.20 2.36
N ALA A 186 5.25 -5.32 3.34
CA ALA A 186 6.43 -4.79 3.98
C ALA A 186 7.19 -5.92 4.70
N THR A 187 8.38 -5.64 5.19
CA THR A 187 9.18 -6.62 5.93
C THR A 187 8.43 -7.12 7.16
N THR A 188 8.27 -8.44 7.27
CA THR A 188 7.63 -9.14 8.41
C THR A 188 8.47 -10.33 8.82
N ALA A 189 8.35 -10.77 10.08
CA ALA A 189 9.18 -11.83 10.63
C ALA A 189 8.96 -13.20 9.98
N GLU A 190 7.70 -13.57 9.70
CA GLU A 190 7.32 -14.90 9.19
C GLU A 190 6.30 -14.77 8.05
N PRO A 191 6.70 -14.20 6.89
CA PRO A 191 5.76 -13.87 5.83
C PRO A 191 5.10 -15.11 5.22
N ALA A 192 5.84 -16.20 5.02
CA ALA A 192 5.31 -17.44 4.48
C ALA A 192 4.23 -18.06 5.36
N ILE A 193 4.43 -18.06 6.68
CA ILE A 193 3.47 -18.60 7.65
C ILE A 193 2.18 -17.77 7.59
N THR A 194 2.29 -16.45 7.73
CA THR A 194 1.13 -15.55 7.69
C THR A 194 0.35 -15.67 6.38
N ALA A 195 1.04 -15.68 5.24
CA ALA A 195 0.41 -15.83 3.93
C ALA A 195 -0.26 -17.21 3.77
N SER A 196 0.39 -18.27 4.25
CA SER A 196 -0.17 -19.64 4.22
C SER A 196 -1.42 -19.74 5.08
N GLU A 197 -1.43 -19.11 6.25
CA GLU A 197 -2.62 -19.04 7.11
C GLU A 197 -3.78 -18.29 6.46
N LEU A 198 -3.51 -17.24 5.69
CA LEU A 198 -4.57 -16.48 5.00
C LEU A 198 -5.31 -17.35 3.98
N ILE A 199 -4.63 -18.19 3.21
CA ILE A 199 -5.27 -18.98 2.15
C ILE A 199 -5.46 -20.46 2.49
N GLY A 200 -4.82 -20.96 3.54
CA GLY A 200 -4.85 -22.37 3.94
C GLY A 200 -4.09 -23.30 2.98
N GLN A 201 -3.08 -22.77 2.29
CA GLN A 201 -2.20 -23.48 1.35
C GLN A 201 -0.77 -23.00 1.53
N THR A 202 0.21 -23.83 1.16
CA THR A 202 1.63 -23.49 1.28
C THR A 202 1.99 -22.32 0.36
N VAL A 203 2.67 -21.31 0.92
CA VAL A 203 3.18 -20.13 0.23
C VAL A 203 4.70 -20.10 0.35
N SER A 204 5.40 -19.91 -0.77
CA SER A 204 6.84 -19.67 -0.79
C SER A 204 7.13 -18.20 -0.46
N GLU A 205 8.25 -17.93 0.19
CA GLU A 205 8.65 -16.56 0.51
C GLU A 205 9.83 -16.08 -0.32
N VAL A 206 9.86 -14.76 -0.56
CA VAL A 206 11.00 -14.03 -1.11
C VAL A 206 11.21 -12.82 -0.21
N THR A 207 12.28 -12.83 0.57
CA THR A 207 12.56 -11.85 1.64
C THR A 207 13.85 -11.06 1.41
N GLU A 208 14.75 -11.56 0.55
CA GLU A 208 16.00 -10.88 0.24
C GLU A 208 15.74 -9.71 -0.71
N ASP A 209 15.91 -8.49 -0.20
CA ASP A 209 15.73 -7.27 -0.97
C ASP A 209 16.97 -6.97 -1.83
N GLY A 210 16.84 -7.12 -3.12
CA GLY A 210 17.90 -6.80 -4.08
C GLY A 210 17.81 -5.39 -4.67
N SER A 211 16.95 -4.52 -4.11
CA SER A 211 16.88 -3.12 -4.53
C SER A 211 18.06 -2.31 -3.99
N PRO A 212 18.51 -1.27 -4.70
CA PRO A 212 19.48 -0.34 -4.17
C PRO A 212 18.97 0.31 -2.88
N GLN A 213 19.78 0.32 -1.84
CA GLN A 213 19.43 0.94 -0.57
C GLN A 213 20.38 2.08 -0.28
N GLY A 214 19.83 3.28 -0.06
CA GLY A 214 20.58 4.40 0.46
C GLY A 214 20.91 4.24 1.94
N ALA A 215 21.91 4.96 2.41
CA ALA A 215 22.23 5.05 3.82
C ALA A 215 21.01 5.63 4.59
N ARG A 216 20.68 5.03 5.74
CA ARG A 216 19.60 5.51 6.62
C ARG A 216 20.17 5.74 8.01
N THR A 217 19.83 6.89 8.60
CA THR A 217 20.14 7.18 9.99
C THR A 217 18.89 7.03 10.83
N VAL A 218 18.93 6.18 11.84
CA VAL A 218 17.84 6.03 12.83
C VAL A 218 18.31 6.67 14.12
N ALA A 219 17.59 7.69 14.59
CA ALA A 219 17.86 8.39 15.84
C ALA A 219 16.76 8.11 16.86
N LEU A 220 17.14 7.51 17.99
CA LEU A 220 16.27 7.42 19.16
C LEU A 220 16.37 8.75 19.91
N TRP A 221 15.35 9.58 19.76
CA TRP A 221 15.36 10.95 20.22
C TRP A 221 14.71 11.07 21.60
N GLU A 222 15.49 11.52 22.57
CA GLU A 222 14.98 11.84 23.90
C GLU A 222 14.86 13.36 24.06
N PRO A 223 13.64 13.91 24.34
CA PRO A 223 13.45 15.34 24.53
C PRO A 223 14.29 15.89 25.70
N ALA A 224 14.84 17.08 25.52
CA ALA A 224 15.64 17.73 26.54
C ALA A 224 14.82 18.03 27.81
N LEU A 225 15.50 18.00 28.95
CA LEU A 225 14.95 18.47 30.23
C LEU A 225 14.72 20.00 30.18
N LEU A 226 13.58 20.42 30.70
CA LEU A 226 13.25 21.84 30.87
C LEU A 226 13.76 22.28 32.24
N ALA A 227 14.89 22.99 32.26
CA ALA A 227 15.55 23.37 33.50
C ALA A 227 14.70 24.31 34.41
N GLU A 228 13.75 25.01 33.82
CA GLU A 228 12.89 25.97 34.50
C GLU A 228 11.58 25.36 35.02
N LEU A 229 11.28 24.12 34.68
CA LEU A 229 10.05 23.45 35.08
C LEU A 229 10.35 22.25 35.99
N ILE A 230 9.72 22.28 37.16
CA ILE A 230 9.76 21.18 38.13
C ILE A 230 8.35 20.60 38.19
N GLY A 231 8.23 19.31 37.92
CA GLY A 231 6.97 18.57 38.01
C GLY A 231 6.56 18.27 39.45
N GLU A 232 5.47 17.56 39.62
CA GLU A 232 5.03 17.08 40.91
C GLU A 232 6.14 16.27 41.63
N ASN A 233 6.30 16.50 42.92
CA ASN A 233 7.31 15.86 43.76
C ASN A 233 8.78 16.14 43.35
N GLY A 234 9.07 17.24 42.68
CA GLY A 234 10.44 17.59 42.27
C GLY A 234 10.96 16.81 41.06
N ALA A 235 10.12 16.10 40.35
CA ALA A 235 10.52 15.32 39.15
C ALA A 235 10.95 16.25 38.01
N PRO A 236 12.04 15.92 37.27
CA PRO A 236 12.44 16.69 36.10
C PRO A 236 11.39 16.60 35.00
N VAL A 237 11.09 17.73 34.38
CA VAL A 237 10.10 17.82 33.28
C VAL A 237 10.81 17.84 31.96
N ARG A 238 10.33 17.04 31.02
CA ARG A 238 10.77 17.05 29.61
C ARG A 238 9.73 17.73 28.73
N ARG A 239 10.17 18.27 27.60
CA ARG A 239 9.26 18.72 26.57
C ARG A 239 8.40 17.54 26.10
N SER A 240 7.10 17.76 25.86
CA SER A 240 6.22 16.70 25.34
C SER A 240 6.69 16.21 23.96
N ALA A 241 6.46 14.94 23.65
CA ALA A 241 6.88 14.35 22.39
C ALA A 241 6.33 15.12 21.17
N GLY A 242 5.06 15.53 21.19
CA GLY A 242 4.46 16.33 20.10
C GLY A 242 5.07 17.74 19.96
N ALA A 243 5.41 18.41 21.09
CA ALA A 243 6.09 19.70 21.04
C ALA A 243 7.52 19.58 20.51
N GLU A 244 8.20 18.48 20.83
CA GLU A 244 9.52 18.19 20.33
C GLU A 244 9.48 17.78 18.85
N ALA A 245 8.51 16.95 18.43
CA ALA A 245 8.27 16.61 17.04
C ALA A 245 8.01 17.85 16.16
N SER A 246 7.21 18.81 16.67
CA SER A 246 6.98 20.10 15.99
C SER A 246 8.29 20.88 15.80
N ARG A 247 9.17 20.87 16.81
CA ARG A 247 10.46 21.56 16.75
C ARG A 247 11.39 20.91 15.73
N VAL A 248 11.58 19.59 15.84
CA VAL A 248 12.45 18.83 14.93
C VAL A 248 11.95 18.95 13.48
N MET A 249 10.63 18.86 13.27
CA MET A 249 10.02 19.06 11.96
C MET A 249 10.37 20.44 11.39
N ALA A 250 10.20 21.49 12.16
CA ALA A 250 10.52 22.86 11.74
C ALA A 250 12.02 23.02 11.44
N ASP A 251 12.90 22.43 12.26
CA ASP A 251 14.34 22.51 12.07
C ASP A 251 14.77 21.78 10.78
N LEU A 252 14.24 20.57 10.52
CA LEU A 252 14.50 19.82 9.29
C LEU A 252 14.00 20.56 8.04
N MET A 253 12.80 21.17 8.13
CA MET A 253 12.27 21.96 7.01
C MET A 253 13.10 23.21 6.70
N ARG A 254 13.73 23.84 7.70
CA ARG A 254 14.68 24.96 7.48
C ARG A 254 15.90 24.53 6.68
N GLU A 255 16.33 23.28 6.84
CA GLU A 255 17.42 22.68 6.05
C GLU A 255 16.93 22.17 4.68
N GLY A 256 15.66 22.40 4.34
CA GLY A 256 15.06 21.99 3.06
C GLY A 256 14.59 20.53 3.02
N ALA A 257 14.61 19.82 4.15
CA ALA A 257 14.23 18.41 4.20
C ALA A 257 12.71 18.23 4.14
N ARG A 258 12.24 17.40 3.20
CA ARG A 258 10.86 16.98 3.11
C ARG A 258 10.55 16.00 4.25
N THR A 259 9.71 16.43 5.17
CA THR A 259 9.53 15.77 6.47
C THR A 259 8.09 15.28 6.68
N LEU A 260 7.93 14.01 7.02
CA LEU A 260 6.66 13.42 7.43
C LEU A 260 6.70 13.07 8.92
N THR A 261 5.72 13.57 9.69
CA THR A 261 5.63 13.31 11.13
C THR A 261 4.40 12.46 11.43
N PHE A 262 4.62 11.25 11.91
CA PHE A 262 3.54 10.36 12.35
C PHE A 262 3.20 10.57 13.82
N VAL A 263 1.91 10.71 14.11
CA VAL A 263 1.37 10.90 15.45
C VAL A 263 0.17 9.97 15.70
N ARG A 264 -0.10 9.66 16.97
CA ARG A 264 -1.13 8.68 17.34
C ARG A 264 -2.58 9.20 17.24
N SER A 265 -2.80 10.50 17.24
CA SER A 265 -4.14 11.06 17.30
C SER A 265 -4.37 12.14 16.26
N ARG A 266 -5.64 12.27 15.83
CA ARG A 266 -6.06 13.34 14.91
C ARG A 266 -5.73 14.73 15.44
N ARG A 267 -5.99 14.96 16.74
CA ARG A 267 -5.64 16.20 17.41
C ARG A 267 -4.13 16.42 17.47
N GLY A 268 -3.37 15.35 17.70
CA GLY A 268 -1.90 15.39 17.69
C GLY A 268 -1.36 15.87 16.32
N ALA A 269 -1.92 15.35 15.23
CA ALA A 269 -1.52 15.75 13.87
C ALA A 269 -1.71 17.26 13.64
N GLU A 270 -2.83 17.81 14.08
CA GLU A 270 -3.09 19.26 13.95
C GLU A 270 -2.17 20.07 14.87
N LEU A 271 -1.97 19.64 16.12
CA LEU A 271 -1.12 20.36 17.07
C LEU A 271 0.35 20.38 16.65
N VAL A 272 0.86 19.27 16.10
CA VAL A 272 2.25 19.21 15.60
C VAL A 272 2.40 20.12 14.38
N ALA A 273 1.48 20.09 13.43
CA ALA A 273 1.49 20.99 12.27
C ALA A 273 1.41 22.47 12.69
N LEU A 274 0.50 22.83 13.60
CA LEU A 274 0.37 24.19 14.10
C LEU A 274 1.63 24.64 14.84
N GLY A 275 2.21 23.77 15.66
CA GLY A 275 3.45 24.04 16.38
C GLY A 275 4.65 24.25 15.46
N ALA A 276 4.74 23.50 14.36
CA ALA A 276 5.76 23.69 13.34
C ALA A 276 5.53 25.00 12.56
N LYS A 277 4.30 25.28 12.14
CA LYS A 277 3.93 26.57 11.49
C LYS A 277 4.32 27.77 12.32
N ALA A 278 3.95 27.79 13.61
CA ALA A 278 4.27 28.89 14.51
C ALA A 278 5.78 29.13 14.62
N ARG A 279 6.59 28.07 14.66
CA ARG A 279 8.07 28.16 14.71
C ARG A 279 8.71 28.63 13.43
N LEU A 280 8.09 28.35 12.30
CA LEU A 280 8.56 28.76 10.97
C LEU A 280 8.12 30.18 10.65
N ALA A 281 6.94 30.59 11.05
CA ALA A 281 6.36 31.90 10.72
C ALA A 281 7.23 33.08 11.15
N ASP A 282 7.92 32.98 12.30
CA ASP A 282 8.80 34.03 12.82
C ASP A 282 10.07 34.23 11.96
N ALA A 283 10.55 33.15 11.31
CA ALA A 283 11.81 33.18 10.55
C ALA A 283 11.58 33.17 9.03
N ASN A 284 10.58 32.45 8.55
CA ASN A 284 10.25 32.29 7.13
C ASN A 284 8.76 31.95 6.96
N PRO A 285 7.88 32.96 6.75
CA PRO A 285 6.44 32.74 6.56
C PRO A 285 6.12 31.80 5.38
N ASP A 286 6.86 31.88 4.28
CA ASP A 286 6.63 31.04 3.10
C ASP A 286 6.82 29.54 3.40
N LEU A 287 7.75 29.22 4.31
CA LEU A 287 7.97 27.86 4.78
C LEU A 287 6.83 27.40 5.71
N ALA A 288 6.25 28.29 6.48
CA ALA A 288 5.11 27.98 7.34
C ALA A 288 3.89 27.54 6.52
N ASP A 289 3.67 28.12 5.34
CA ASP A 289 2.57 27.76 4.45
C ASP A 289 2.77 26.37 3.80
N GLN A 290 4.00 25.85 3.78
CA GLN A 290 4.33 24.52 3.28
C GLN A 290 4.15 23.40 4.31
N VAL A 291 3.52 23.68 5.45
CA VAL A 291 3.17 22.68 6.48
C VAL A 291 1.68 22.37 6.39
N ALA A 292 1.33 21.09 6.44
CA ALA A 292 -0.06 20.64 6.55
C ALA A 292 -0.24 19.56 7.61
N SER A 293 -1.50 19.34 8.03
CA SER A 293 -1.89 18.14 8.78
C SER A 293 -2.70 17.22 7.88
N TYR A 294 -2.57 15.90 8.08
CA TYR A 294 -3.31 14.89 7.33
C TYR A 294 -3.95 13.88 8.30
N ARG A 295 -5.25 13.72 8.23
CA ARG A 295 -5.97 12.78 9.09
C ARG A 295 -7.27 12.27 8.48
N ALA A 296 -7.76 11.15 8.97
CA ALA A 296 -9.10 10.67 8.68
C ALA A 296 -10.15 11.71 9.15
N GLY A 297 -11.14 11.96 8.29
CA GLY A 297 -12.22 12.93 8.54
C GLY A 297 -12.11 14.22 7.75
N TYR A 298 -11.04 14.44 7.01
CA TYR A 298 -10.99 15.48 5.98
C TYR A 298 -11.83 15.08 4.77
N LEU A 299 -12.32 16.05 4.02
CA LEU A 299 -12.97 15.80 2.75
C LEU A 299 -12.00 15.10 1.78
N ALA A 300 -12.53 14.35 0.84
CA ALA A 300 -11.68 13.62 -0.11
C ALA A 300 -10.86 14.59 -0.99
N GLU A 301 -11.38 15.76 -1.27
CA GLU A 301 -10.71 16.81 -2.03
C GLU A 301 -9.53 17.40 -1.27
N ASP A 302 -9.71 17.72 0.02
CA ASP A 302 -8.65 18.24 0.88
C ASP A 302 -7.50 17.24 1.03
N ARG A 303 -7.84 15.96 1.18
CA ARG A 303 -6.81 14.90 1.27
C ARG A 303 -5.99 14.80 0.01
N ARG A 304 -6.65 14.82 -1.16
CA ARG A 304 -5.95 14.77 -2.46
C ARG A 304 -5.05 16.00 -2.67
N ALA A 305 -5.49 17.17 -2.25
CA ALA A 305 -4.67 18.38 -2.35
C ALA A 305 -3.37 18.27 -1.50
N ILE A 306 -3.46 17.69 -0.30
CA ILE A 306 -2.30 17.46 0.55
C ILE A 306 -1.38 16.36 -0.04
N GLU A 307 -1.95 15.28 -0.55
CA GLU A 307 -1.24 14.20 -1.22
C GLU A 307 -0.47 14.72 -2.45
N GLU A 308 -1.14 15.52 -3.27
CA GLU A 308 -0.55 16.17 -4.44
C GLU A 308 0.53 17.19 -4.04
N GLY A 309 0.30 17.95 -2.97
CA GLY A 309 1.27 18.90 -2.42
C GLY A 309 2.55 18.23 -1.93
N LEU A 310 2.43 17.06 -1.30
CA LEU A 310 3.59 16.24 -0.91
C LEU A 310 4.33 15.70 -2.14
N PHE A 311 3.59 15.17 -3.10
CA PHE A 311 4.17 14.57 -4.31
C PHE A 311 4.95 15.60 -5.15
N ASN A 312 4.36 16.78 -5.40
CA ASN A 312 4.97 17.82 -6.22
C ASN A 312 5.95 18.74 -5.46
N GLY A 313 6.09 18.56 -4.13
CA GLY A 313 7.02 19.32 -3.29
C GLY A 313 6.53 20.71 -2.90
N SER A 314 5.27 21.08 -3.14
CA SER A 314 4.70 22.33 -2.62
C SER A 314 4.44 22.28 -1.12
N LEU A 315 4.37 21.09 -0.53
CA LEU A 315 4.41 20.85 0.90
C LEU A 315 5.75 20.19 1.27
N LEU A 316 6.47 20.79 2.19
CA LEU A 316 7.71 20.24 2.75
C LEU A 316 7.48 19.49 4.07
N GLY A 317 6.42 19.83 4.80
CA GLY A 317 6.15 19.22 6.08
C GLY A 317 4.71 18.77 6.23
N VAL A 318 4.49 17.48 6.56
CA VAL A 318 3.14 16.99 6.88
C VAL A 318 3.16 16.23 8.19
N SER A 319 2.25 16.58 9.08
CA SER A 319 1.98 15.79 10.28
C SER A 319 0.73 14.94 10.06
N ALA A 320 0.86 13.61 10.19
CA ALA A 320 -0.17 12.66 9.84
C ALA A 320 -0.45 11.64 10.96
N THR A 321 -1.66 11.10 10.95
CA THR A 321 -1.94 9.82 11.62
C THR A 321 -1.57 8.66 10.67
N ASN A 322 -1.74 7.41 11.12
CA ASN A 322 -1.59 6.22 10.27
C ASN A 322 -2.43 6.21 8.98
N ALA A 323 -3.31 7.20 8.78
CA ALA A 323 -4.08 7.35 7.54
C ALA A 323 -3.20 7.62 6.30
N LEU A 324 -1.94 8.07 6.48
CA LEU A 324 -0.96 8.29 5.42
C LEU A 324 0.07 7.15 5.31
N GLU A 325 -0.08 6.08 6.10
CA GLU A 325 0.84 4.96 6.15
C GLU A 325 0.76 4.07 4.90
N LEU A 326 -0.44 3.96 4.31
CA LEU A 326 -0.70 3.03 3.22
C LEU A 326 -1.30 3.71 1.99
N GLY A 327 -0.75 3.37 0.83
CA GLY A 327 -1.40 3.58 -0.46
C GLY A 327 -1.25 4.96 -1.07
N ILE A 328 -0.25 5.73 -0.65
CA ILE A 328 0.02 7.05 -1.23
C ILE A 328 1.49 7.08 -1.66
N ASP A 329 1.70 7.42 -2.91
CA ASP A 329 3.03 7.77 -3.39
C ASP A 329 3.34 9.21 -2.93
N ILE A 330 4.19 9.32 -1.92
CA ILE A 330 4.55 10.59 -1.30
C ILE A 330 5.76 11.24 -2.02
N GLY A 331 6.33 10.54 -2.98
CA GLY A 331 7.59 10.94 -3.60
C GLY A 331 8.78 10.78 -2.65
N ASP A 332 9.83 11.54 -2.89
CA ASP A 332 11.06 11.46 -2.11
C ASP A 332 10.88 12.14 -0.74
N LEU A 333 10.99 11.38 0.33
CA LEU A 333 11.05 11.89 1.71
C LEU A 333 12.49 11.85 2.21
N ASP A 334 12.93 12.95 2.82
CA ASP A 334 14.26 13.06 3.43
C ASP A 334 14.25 12.61 4.89
N ALA A 335 13.15 12.87 5.60
CA ALA A 335 13.04 12.56 7.02
C ALA A 335 11.63 12.09 7.44
N THR A 336 11.62 11.15 8.37
CA THR A 336 10.39 10.70 9.03
C THR A 336 10.55 10.84 10.54
N ILE A 337 9.58 11.48 11.19
CA ILE A 337 9.51 11.62 12.65
C ILE A 337 8.36 10.74 13.15
N ILE A 338 8.61 9.93 14.18
CA ILE A 338 7.60 9.13 14.84
C ILE A 338 7.40 9.65 16.26
N ASP A 339 6.24 10.24 16.55
CA ASP A 339 5.88 10.78 17.85
C ASP A 339 5.43 9.65 18.78
N GLY A 340 6.34 9.26 19.66
CA GLY A 340 6.16 8.20 20.66
C GLY A 340 6.42 6.79 20.10
N TYR A 341 6.06 5.76 20.88
CA TYR A 341 6.25 4.38 20.48
C TYR A 341 5.18 3.93 19.48
N PRO A 342 5.54 3.39 18.32
CA PRO A 342 4.57 3.06 17.26
C PRO A 342 3.66 1.86 17.57
N GLY A 343 3.91 1.16 18.68
CA GLY A 343 3.11 0.01 19.13
C GLY A 343 3.64 -1.35 18.67
N THR A 344 4.31 -1.39 17.54
CA THR A 344 5.06 -2.55 17.02
C THR A 344 6.38 -2.06 16.43
N LEU A 345 7.41 -2.85 16.54
CA LEU A 345 8.70 -2.64 15.88
C LEU A 345 8.62 -3.21 14.48
#